data_32a8ae72cbfe30b1296f249e7d1978d2
#
_entry.id   32a8ae72cbfe30b1296f249e7d1978d2
#
_cell.length_a   1.000
_cell.length_b   1.000
_cell.length_c   1.000
_cell.angle_alpha   90.00
_cell.angle_beta   90.00
_cell.angle_gamma   90.00
#
_symmetry.space_group_name_H-M   'P 1'
#
loop_
_entity.id
_entity.type
_entity.pdbx_description
1 polymer ?
#
loop_
_entity_poly.entity_id
_entity_poly.type
_entity_poly.pdbx_seq_one_letter_code
_entity_poly.pdbx_strand_id
1 'polypeptide(L)'
;MDHLPSAELLDRTHEFPGPYTFKAIGRPEGGFVARVVAAVREELEKDVDPPYRIRETAAGRHVAVTVEPQVQSAWDVLAVYQRLAQVAGVMFVF
;
A
#
# COMPACT_ATOMS: atom_id res chain seq x y z
N MET A 1 -2.12 13.31 3.76
CA MET A 1 -3.16 12.79 2.88
C MET A 1 -4.53 13.12 3.42
N ASP A 2 -5.25 13.93 2.67
CA ASP A 2 -6.52 14.47 3.12
C ASP A 2 -7.70 13.53 2.86
N HIS A 3 -7.44 12.38 2.23
CA HIS A 3 -8.49 11.49 1.76
C HIS A 3 -8.39 10.07 2.31
N LEU A 4 -7.74 9.91 3.46
CA LEU A 4 -7.74 8.62 4.12
C LEU A 4 -9.14 8.28 4.60
N PRO A 5 -9.61 7.05 4.39
CA PRO A 5 -10.89 6.63 4.95
C PRO A 5 -10.82 6.65 6.47
N SER A 6 -11.96 6.82 7.12
CA SER A 6 -12.02 6.69 8.58
C SER A 6 -12.04 5.22 8.97
N ALA A 7 -11.58 4.93 10.18
CA ALA A 7 -11.65 3.57 10.72
C ALA A 7 -13.10 3.06 10.72
N GLU A 8 -14.04 3.93 11.06
CA GLU A 8 -15.46 3.57 11.09
C GLU A 8 -15.98 3.18 9.71
N LEU A 9 -15.61 3.95 8.67
CA LEU A 9 -16.01 3.64 7.31
C LEU A 9 -15.41 2.32 6.85
N LEU A 10 -14.15 2.08 7.16
CA LEU A 10 -13.48 0.84 6.82
C LEU A 10 -14.17 -0.36 7.48
N ASP A 11 -14.56 -0.24 8.74
CA ASP A 11 -15.25 -1.31 9.45
C ASP A 11 -16.62 -1.61 8.85
N ARG A 12 -17.28 -0.62 8.26
CA ARG A 12 -18.58 -0.81 7.61
C ARG A 12 -18.49 -1.43 6.22
N THR A 13 -17.38 -1.20 5.53
CA THR A 13 -17.25 -1.56 4.12
C THR A 13 -16.36 -2.77 3.88
N HIS A 14 -15.64 -3.22 4.89
CA HIS A 14 -14.73 -4.37 4.79
C HIS A 14 -14.89 -5.28 6.00
N GLU A 15 -14.62 -6.55 5.77
CA GLU A 15 -14.57 -7.52 6.86
C GLU A 15 -13.13 -7.68 7.32
N PHE A 16 -12.90 -7.51 8.62
CA PHE A 16 -11.58 -7.72 9.22
C PHE A 16 -11.65 -8.84 10.27
N PRO A 17 -10.61 -9.67 10.38
CA PRO A 17 -9.41 -9.71 9.54
C PRO A 17 -9.70 -10.19 8.13
N GLY A 18 -8.87 -9.78 7.18
CA GLY A 18 -9.03 -10.18 5.79
C GLY A 18 -8.05 -9.47 4.88
N PRO A 19 -8.11 -9.73 3.57
CA PRO A 19 -7.23 -9.06 2.62
C PRO A 19 -7.66 -7.61 2.38
N TYR A 20 -6.69 -6.75 2.12
CA TYR A 20 -6.96 -5.38 1.71
C TYR A 20 -5.99 -5.01 0.59
N THR A 21 -6.49 -4.27 -0.39
CA THR A 21 -5.70 -3.89 -1.56
C THR A 21 -5.20 -2.46 -1.41
N PHE A 22 -3.88 -2.30 -1.45
CA PHE A 22 -3.22 -1.00 -1.51
C PHE A 22 -2.59 -0.84 -2.88
N LYS A 23 -2.59 0.38 -3.39
CA LYS A 23 -1.93 0.69 -4.65
C LYS A 23 -1.11 1.96 -4.50
N ALA A 24 0.17 1.88 -4.83
CA ALA A 24 1.08 3.02 -4.79
C ALA A 24 1.62 3.25 -6.19
N ILE A 25 1.59 4.50 -6.64
CA ILE A 25 2.13 4.90 -7.93
C ILE A 25 3.30 5.84 -7.68
N GLY A 26 4.40 5.59 -8.35
CA GLY A 26 5.59 6.41 -8.21
C GLY A 26 6.53 6.28 -9.39
N ARG A 27 7.74 6.81 -9.21
CA ARG A 27 8.78 6.75 -10.21
C ARG A 27 9.44 5.37 -10.21
N PRO A 28 9.74 4.80 -11.40
CA PRO A 28 10.22 3.42 -11.47
C PRO A 28 11.66 3.21 -11.03
N GLU A 29 12.43 4.27 -10.85
CA GLU A 29 13.84 4.15 -10.50
C GLU A 29 14.08 4.10 -9.00
N GLY A 30 15.30 3.70 -8.62
CA GLY A 30 15.76 3.75 -7.24
C GLY A 30 15.14 2.72 -6.30
N GLY A 31 14.60 1.62 -6.84
CA GLY A 31 14.03 0.55 -6.01
C GLY A 31 12.68 0.88 -5.40
N PHE A 32 11.89 1.70 -6.06
CA PHE A 32 10.57 2.10 -5.56
C PHE A 32 9.69 0.90 -5.22
N VAL A 33 9.61 -0.09 -6.12
CA VAL A 33 8.79 -1.28 -5.89
C VAL A 33 9.19 -1.99 -4.60
N ALA A 34 10.49 -2.19 -4.42
CA ALA A 34 11.03 -2.86 -3.23
C ALA A 34 10.69 -2.08 -1.96
N ARG A 35 10.78 -0.74 -2.02
CA ARG A 35 10.43 0.10 -0.86
C ARG A 35 8.95 0.03 -0.51
N VAL A 36 8.08 0.00 -1.51
CA VAL A 36 6.63 -0.12 -1.27
C VAL A 36 6.31 -1.46 -0.61
N VAL A 37 6.81 -2.55 -1.18
CA VAL A 37 6.55 -3.89 -0.63
C VAL A 37 7.13 -4.01 0.78
N ALA A 38 8.34 -3.52 0.99
CA ALA A 38 8.97 -3.54 2.31
C ALA A 38 8.18 -2.71 3.33
N ALA A 39 7.69 -1.54 2.93
CA ALA A 39 6.91 -0.68 3.82
C ALA A 39 5.66 -1.39 4.34
N VAL A 40 4.92 -2.07 3.46
CA VAL A 40 3.74 -2.84 3.86
C VAL A 40 4.12 -4.00 4.77
N ARG A 41 5.14 -4.77 4.37
CA ARG A 41 5.60 -5.90 5.16
C ARG A 41 6.02 -5.48 6.58
N GLU A 42 6.80 -4.43 6.67
CA GLU A 42 7.32 -3.95 7.96
C GLU A 42 6.22 -3.36 8.84
N GLU A 43 5.33 -2.56 8.26
CA GLU A 43 4.23 -1.97 9.02
C GLU A 43 3.32 -3.04 9.61
N LEU A 44 3.07 -4.11 8.87
CA LEU A 44 2.22 -5.20 9.32
C LEU A 44 2.99 -6.32 10.03
N GLU A 45 4.29 -6.13 10.23
CA GLU A 45 5.15 -7.08 10.93
C GLU A 45 5.07 -8.49 10.34
N LYS A 46 5.11 -8.56 9.01
CA LYS A 46 5.10 -9.84 8.29
C LYS A 46 6.51 -10.36 8.10
N ASP A 47 6.65 -11.69 8.11
CA ASP A 47 7.94 -12.35 7.90
C ASP A 47 8.30 -12.45 6.42
N VAL A 48 7.31 -12.44 5.55
CA VAL A 48 7.50 -12.56 4.11
C VAL A 48 6.76 -11.43 3.39
N ASP A 49 7.17 -11.18 2.16
CA ASP A 49 6.50 -10.17 1.35
C ASP A 49 5.03 -10.54 1.13
N PRO A 50 4.11 -9.59 1.28
CA PRO A 50 2.72 -9.83 0.90
C PRO A 50 2.61 -10.01 -0.61
N PRO A 51 1.54 -10.62 -1.10
CA PRO A 51 1.31 -10.70 -2.55
C PRO A 51 1.30 -9.31 -3.17
N TYR A 52 1.98 -9.16 -4.30
CA TYR A 52 1.99 -7.88 -5.00
C TYR A 52 2.13 -8.10 -6.49
N ARG A 53 1.74 -7.10 -7.26
CA ARG A 53 1.95 -7.07 -8.70
C ARG A 53 2.33 -5.67 -9.14
N ILE A 54 2.97 -5.59 -10.28
CA ILE A 54 3.55 -4.36 -10.81
C ILE A 54 2.98 -4.11 -12.19
N ARG A 55 2.69 -2.85 -12.48
CA ARG A 55 2.29 -2.42 -13.81
C ARG A 55 3.01 -1.13 -14.15
N GLU A 56 3.72 -1.10 -15.29
CA GLU A 56 4.27 0.12 -15.81
C GLU A 56 3.17 0.92 -16.51
N THR A 57 3.19 2.23 -16.29
CA THR A 57 2.28 3.13 -16.98
C THR A 57 2.84 3.48 -18.36
N ALA A 58 2.06 4.22 -19.14
CA ALA A 58 2.44 4.61 -20.51
C ALA A 58 3.83 5.25 -20.55
N ALA A 59 4.64 4.80 -21.50
CA ALA A 59 6.00 5.29 -21.73
C ALA A 59 6.97 5.00 -20.56
N GLY A 60 6.61 4.12 -19.62
CA GLY A 60 7.49 3.72 -18.53
C GLY A 60 7.85 4.84 -17.55
N ARG A 61 7.05 5.90 -17.49
CA ARG A 61 7.33 7.06 -16.64
C ARG A 61 6.98 6.81 -15.18
N HIS A 62 6.03 5.94 -14.94
CA HIS A 62 5.55 5.61 -13.61
C HIS A 62 5.38 4.11 -13.48
N VAL A 63 5.35 3.64 -12.25
CA VAL A 63 5.03 2.26 -11.93
C VAL A 63 3.94 2.25 -10.88
N ALA A 64 2.98 1.34 -11.07
CA ALA A 64 1.92 1.09 -10.09
C ALA A 64 2.23 -0.23 -9.40
N VAL A 65 2.27 -0.21 -8.08
CA VAL A 65 2.49 -1.40 -7.26
C VAL A 65 1.21 -1.66 -6.49
N THR A 66 0.61 -2.81 -6.74
CA THR A 66 -0.59 -3.25 -6.02
C THR A 66 -0.17 -4.30 -5.01
N VAL A 67 -0.46 -4.08 -3.74
CA VAL A 67 -0.08 -4.98 -2.65
C VAL A 67 -1.34 -5.42 -1.94
N GLU A 68 -1.46 -6.73 -1.68
CA GLU A 68 -2.68 -7.32 -1.13
C GLU A 68 -2.39 -8.14 0.13
N PRO A 69 -2.03 -7.49 1.25
CA PRO A 69 -1.75 -8.19 2.49
C PRO A 69 -3.04 -8.57 3.22
N GLN A 70 -2.91 -9.53 4.11
CA GLN A 70 -3.89 -9.75 5.17
C GLN A 70 -3.70 -8.68 6.22
N VAL A 71 -4.79 -8.04 6.64
CA VAL A 71 -4.79 -7.04 7.70
C VAL A 71 -5.74 -7.48 8.81
N GLN A 72 -5.49 -7.04 10.04
CA GLN A 72 -6.25 -7.47 11.20
C GLN A 72 -7.42 -6.53 11.50
N SER A 73 -7.28 -5.26 11.16
CA SER A 73 -8.26 -4.24 11.52
C SER A 73 -8.15 -3.02 10.62
N ALA A 74 -9.11 -2.13 10.76
CA ALA A 74 -9.09 -0.83 10.09
C ALA A 74 -7.84 -0.01 10.47
N TRP A 75 -7.35 -0.18 11.69
CA TRP A 75 -6.14 0.53 12.14
C TRP A 75 -4.90 0.12 11.38
N ASP A 76 -4.79 -1.17 11.03
CA ASP A 76 -3.72 -1.65 10.16
C ASP A 76 -3.77 -0.96 8.81
N VAL A 77 -4.97 -0.84 8.24
CA VAL A 77 -5.14 -0.18 6.94
C VAL A 77 -4.66 1.27 6.99
N LEU A 78 -5.07 2.00 8.02
CA LEU A 78 -4.68 3.40 8.17
C LEU A 78 -3.17 3.54 8.37
N ALA A 79 -2.57 2.67 9.17
CA ALA A 79 -1.12 2.69 9.41
C ALA A 79 -0.35 2.45 8.10
N VAL A 80 -0.81 1.51 7.28
CA VAL A 80 -0.17 1.23 5.99
C VAL A 80 -0.30 2.44 5.05
N TYR A 81 -1.46 3.07 4.98
CA TYR A 81 -1.64 4.27 4.16
C TYR A 81 -0.66 5.37 4.57
N GLN A 82 -0.53 5.62 5.87
CA GLN A 82 0.39 6.63 6.38
C GLN A 82 1.83 6.29 6.04
N ARG A 83 2.20 5.03 6.16
CA ARG A 83 3.55 4.58 5.83
C ARG A 83 3.84 4.72 4.34
N LEU A 84 2.90 4.33 3.49
CA LEU A 84 3.07 4.42 2.03
C LEU A 84 3.20 5.87 1.56
N ALA A 85 2.51 6.80 2.20
CA ALA A 85 2.62 8.22 1.86
C ALA A 85 4.03 8.78 2.10
N GLN A 86 4.85 8.11 2.89
CA GLN A 86 6.21 8.53 3.21
C GLN A 86 7.29 7.81 2.41
N VAL A 87 6.90 6.87 1.55
CA VAL A 87 7.87 6.13 0.72
C VAL A 87 8.48 7.08 -0.30
N ALA A 88 9.81 7.08 -0.38
CA ALA A 88 10.53 7.93 -1.34
C ALA A 88 10.12 7.58 -2.77
N GLY A 89 9.75 8.59 -3.54
CA GLY A 89 9.33 8.43 -4.93
C GLY A 89 7.84 8.25 -5.13
N VAL A 90 7.06 8.11 -4.05
CA VAL A 90 5.61 7.95 -4.18
C VAL A 90 4.96 9.24 -4.70
N MET A 91 4.00 9.09 -5.59
CA MET A 91 3.20 10.19 -6.13
C MET A 91 1.75 10.08 -5.70
N PHE A 92 1.18 8.88 -5.72
CA PHE A 92 -0.20 8.63 -5.34
C PHE A 92 -0.30 7.32 -4.55
N VAL A 93 -1.21 7.29 -3.59
CA VAL A 93 -1.56 6.08 -2.84
C VAL A 93 -3.09 5.94 -2.86
N PHE A 94 -3.55 4.72 -3.14
CA PHE A 94 -4.98 4.39 -3.16
C PHE A 94 -5.29 3.21 -2.27
#